data_7c8f798c54422ff78b707db320510001
#
_entry.id   7c8f798c54422ff78b707db320510001
#
_cell.length_a   1.000
_cell.length_b   1.000
_cell.length_c   1.000
_cell.angle_alpha   90.00
_cell.angle_beta   90.00
_cell.angle_gamma   90.00
#
_symmetry.space_group_name_H-M   'P 1'
#
loop_
_entity.id
_entity.type
_entity.pdbx_description
1 polymer ?
#
loop_
_entity_poly.entity_id
_entity_poly.type
_entity_poly.pdbx_seq_one_letter_code
_entity_poly.pdbx_strand_id
1 'polypeptide(L)'
;IIQGHLNTPNWAWGNYSDEKSKHKPFWGMHLGHLDFFSKHLYKIVYDLIQSSYTGEVGQLLSIERIYANGQTFGLDGSWHIDNPFGCTFLYYANTEWKEGWEGNTVFRDPKTDEIFSIYPEPNSAIYFPGNVLHYGQAPSKDFTGLRTTISYKLFKTKYL
;
A
#
# COMPACT_ATOMS: atom_id res chain seq x y z
N ILE A 1 -9.09 16.18 -0.66
CA ILE A 1 -8.44 16.15 0.67
C ILE A 1 -7.16 15.30 0.61
N ILE A 2 -7.20 14.04 0.16
CA ILE A 2 -6.02 13.15 0.05
C ILE A 2 -4.90 13.83 -0.73
N GLN A 3 -5.18 14.35 -1.93
CA GLN A 3 -4.19 15.04 -2.77
C GLN A 3 -3.57 16.27 -2.08
N GLY A 4 -4.34 16.99 -1.28
CA GLY A 4 -3.81 18.13 -0.51
C GLY A 4 -2.73 17.71 0.50
N HIS A 5 -2.86 16.53 1.10
CA HIS A 5 -1.83 15.98 1.99
C HIS A 5 -0.63 15.43 1.22
N LEU A 6 -0.85 14.79 0.07
CA LEU A 6 0.22 14.19 -0.73
C LEU A 6 1.06 15.22 -1.49
N ASN A 7 0.47 16.37 -1.83
CA ASN A 7 1.15 17.49 -2.52
C ASN A 7 1.90 18.43 -1.54
N THR A 8 2.39 17.89 -0.43
CA THR A 8 3.19 18.63 0.55
C THR A 8 4.67 18.27 0.44
N PRO A 9 5.60 19.08 0.97
CA PRO A 9 7.04 18.79 0.94
C PRO A 9 7.48 17.72 1.97
N ASN A 10 6.55 16.97 2.54
CA ASN A 10 6.82 16.02 3.63
C ASN A 10 7.31 14.64 3.14
N TRP A 11 7.62 14.50 1.87
CA TRP A 11 8.22 13.30 1.32
C TRP A 11 9.68 13.17 1.76
N ALA A 12 10.02 12.02 2.30
CA ALA A 12 11.38 11.67 2.70
C ALA A 12 11.97 10.61 1.75
N TRP A 13 13.22 10.80 1.35
CA TRP A 13 13.98 9.77 0.63
C TRP A 13 14.54 8.74 1.61
N GLY A 14 14.56 7.48 1.22
CA GLY A 14 15.15 6.41 2.00
C GLY A 14 14.16 5.40 2.57
N ASN A 15 12.87 5.44 2.17
CA ASN A 15 11.95 4.35 2.46
C ASN A 15 12.34 3.11 1.64
N TYR A 16 12.06 1.91 2.14
CA TYR A 16 12.42 0.64 1.52
C TYR A 16 11.38 -0.44 1.85
N SER A 17 11.36 -1.52 1.08
CA SER A 17 10.40 -2.60 1.27
C SER A 17 10.63 -3.39 2.56
N ASP A 18 11.89 -3.78 2.80
CA ASP A 18 12.34 -4.49 4.01
C ASP A 18 13.80 -4.18 4.32
N GLU A 19 14.30 -4.64 5.47
CA GLU A 19 15.67 -4.40 5.93
C GLU A 19 16.76 -4.88 4.93
N LYS A 20 16.48 -5.93 4.16
CA LYS A 20 17.42 -6.48 3.16
C LYS A 20 17.50 -5.62 1.90
N SER A 21 16.48 -4.81 1.67
CA SER A 21 16.33 -3.97 0.47
C SER A 21 16.65 -2.48 0.71
N LYS A 22 17.35 -2.13 1.79
CA LYS A 22 17.79 -0.75 2.08
C LYS A 22 18.61 -0.09 0.95
N HIS A 23 19.25 -0.89 0.11
CA HIS A 23 20.00 -0.42 -1.06
C HIS A 23 19.10 -0.06 -2.26
N LYS A 24 17.80 -0.25 -2.16
CA LYS A 24 16.78 0.10 -3.16
C LYS A 24 15.76 1.06 -2.56
N PRO A 25 16.15 2.29 -2.23
CA PRO A 25 15.27 3.25 -1.59
C PRO A 25 14.28 3.86 -2.59
N PHE A 26 13.16 4.32 -2.04
CA PHE A 26 12.15 5.13 -2.73
C PHE A 26 11.61 6.19 -1.77
N TRP A 27 10.68 7.02 -2.23
CA TRP A 27 10.08 8.08 -1.41
C TRP A 27 9.02 7.52 -0.47
N GLY A 28 8.97 8.06 0.74
CA GLY A 28 7.96 7.72 1.74
C GLY A 28 7.46 8.96 2.48
N MET A 29 6.22 8.88 2.96
CA MET A 29 5.62 9.90 3.81
C MET A 29 4.84 9.22 4.93
N HIS A 30 5.16 9.52 6.19
CA HIS A 30 4.42 9.01 7.33
C HIS A 30 3.09 9.78 7.50
N LEU A 31 1.97 9.06 7.59
CA LEU A 31 0.62 9.63 7.63
C LEU A 31 -0.14 9.34 8.93
N GLY A 32 0.33 8.38 9.74
CA GLY A 32 -0.40 7.90 10.92
C GLY A 32 -0.58 8.92 12.03
N HIS A 33 0.20 10.00 12.05
CA HIS A 33 0.05 11.12 12.99
C HIS A 33 -1.04 12.11 12.60
N LEU A 34 -1.57 12.03 11.38
CA LEU A 34 -2.61 12.92 10.88
C LEU A 34 -3.99 12.34 11.17
N ASP A 35 -4.82 13.06 11.90
CA ASP A 35 -6.17 12.65 12.29
C ASP A 35 -7.05 12.27 11.08
N PHE A 36 -6.85 12.92 9.94
CA PHE A 36 -7.56 12.58 8.72
C PHE A 36 -7.36 11.11 8.33
N PHE A 37 -6.11 10.62 8.35
CA PHE A 37 -5.80 9.24 7.97
C PHE A 37 -6.07 8.24 9.09
N SER A 38 -5.73 8.57 10.34
CA SER A 38 -5.83 7.64 11.47
C SER A 38 -7.25 7.51 12.05
N LYS A 39 -8.14 8.46 11.77
CA LYS A 39 -9.52 8.45 12.27
C LYS A 39 -10.54 8.43 11.14
N HIS A 40 -10.59 9.48 10.30
CA HIS A 40 -11.66 9.64 9.31
C HIS A 40 -11.53 8.64 8.17
N LEU A 41 -10.39 8.60 7.48
CA LEU A 41 -10.19 7.66 6.37
C LEU A 41 -10.11 6.22 6.86
N TYR A 42 -9.52 5.98 8.04
CA TYR A 42 -9.47 4.65 8.64
C TYR A 42 -10.85 4.05 8.88
N LYS A 43 -11.84 4.85 9.29
CA LYS A 43 -13.22 4.36 9.42
C LYS A 43 -13.74 3.81 8.10
N ILE A 44 -13.50 4.49 6.99
CA ILE A 44 -13.89 4.04 5.64
C ILE A 44 -13.15 2.75 5.27
N VAL A 45 -11.84 2.69 5.51
CA VAL A 45 -11.01 1.49 5.28
C VAL A 45 -11.54 0.31 6.07
N TYR A 46 -11.85 0.51 7.35
CA TYR A 46 -12.42 -0.52 8.21
C TYR A 46 -13.76 -1.03 7.69
N ASP A 47 -14.69 -0.13 7.35
CA ASP A 47 -16.01 -0.49 6.83
C ASP A 47 -15.90 -1.27 5.50
N LEU A 48 -14.99 -0.86 4.60
CA LEU A 48 -14.71 -1.57 3.34
C LEU A 48 -14.17 -2.99 3.57
N ILE A 49 -13.24 -3.15 4.50
CA ILE A 49 -12.68 -4.47 4.84
C ILE A 49 -13.79 -5.37 5.42
N GLN A 50 -14.58 -4.86 6.37
CA GLN A 50 -15.67 -5.64 6.98
C GLN A 50 -16.73 -6.05 5.95
N SER A 51 -17.08 -5.18 5.00
CA SER A 51 -18.06 -5.48 3.95
C SER A 51 -17.54 -6.47 2.89
N SER A 52 -16.23 -6.52 2.68
CA SER A 52 -15.58 -7.39 1.67
C SER A 52 -15.24 -8.78 2.21
N TYR A 53 -15.25 -8.97 3.52
CA TYR A 53 -14.79 -10.20 4.16
C TYR A 53 -15.96 -11.15 4.39
N THR A 54 -15.99 -12.22 3.62
CA THR A 54 -17.07 -13.25 3.69
C THR A 54 -16.85 -14.30 4.80
N GLY A 55 -15.83 -14.18 5.65
CA GLY A 55 -15.40 -15.25 6.54
C GLY A 55 -15.64 -15.05 8.04
N GLU A 56 -15.42 -13.90 8.61
CA GLU A 56 -15.61 -13.64 10.05
C GLU A 56 -15.96 -12.17 10.27
N VAL A 57 -17.24 -11.88 10.38
CA VAL A 57 -17.76 -10.56 10.73
C VAL A 57 -17.30 -10.23 12.16
N GLY A 58 -16.69 -9.07 12.37
CA GLY A 58 -16.40 -8.55 13.71
C GLY A 58 -14.95 -8.67 14.17
N GLN A 59 -14.00 -8.99 13.29
CA GLN A 59 -12.59 -8.98 13.66
C GLN A 59 -12.09 -7.54 13.86
N LEU A 60 -11.71 -7.20 15.10
CA LEU A 60 -11.10 -5.89 15.39
C LEU A 60 -9.73 -5.81 14.71
N LEU A 61 -9.58 -4.81 13.87
CA LEU A 61 -8.31 -4.44 13.25
C LEU A 61 -7.75 -3.21 13.97
N SER A 62 -6.48 -3.25 14.31
CA SER A 62 -5.76 -2.11 14.87
C SER A 62 -4.72 -1.62 13.88
N ILE A 63 -4.52 -0.31 13.85
CA ILE A 63 -3.52 0.31 12.99
C ILE A 63 -2.13 0.01 13.57
N GLU A 64 -1.27 -0.59 12.77
CA GLU A 64 0.16 -0.68 13.04
C GLU A 64 0.88 0.58 12.54
N ARG A 65 0.65 0.94 11.28
CA ARG A 65 1.19 2.17 10.67
C ARG A 65 0.40 2.57 9.42
N ILE A 66 0.45 3.86 9.10
CA ILE A 66 -0.11 4.43 7.88
C ILE A 66 0.97 5.28 7.23
N TYR A 67 1.23 5.03 5.95
CA TYR A 67 2.23 5.78 5.19
C TYR A 67 1.90 5.77 3.70
N ALA A 68 2.43 6.76 2.98
CA ALA A 68 2.45 6.76 1.54
C ALA A 68 3.81 6.33 1.01
N ASN A 69 3.80 5.59 -0.09
CA ASN A 69 4.98 5.28 -0.91
C ASN A 69 4.91 6.07 -2.20
N GLY A 70 6.06 6.61 -2.61
CA GLY A 70 6.23 7.34 -3.85
C GLY A 70 7.35 6.73 -4.69
N GLN A 71 7.04 6.34 -5.92
CA GLN A 71 8.00 5.74 -6.83
C GLN A 71 8.01 6.50 -8.16
N THR A 72 9.21 6.76 -8.67
CA THR A 72 9.45 7.22 -10.05
C THR A 72 10.10 6.10 -10.84
N PHE A 73 10.30 6.29 -12.13
CA PHE A 73 10.98 5.32 -13.00
C PHE A 73 12.26 4.78 -12.35
N GLY A 74 12.43 3.47 -12.37
CA GLY A 74 13.59 2.76 -11.83
C GLY A 74 13.58 2.52 -10.31
N LEU A 75 12.59 3.00 -9.58
CA LEU A 75 12.47 2.80 -8.13
C LEU A 75 11.55 1.62 -7.78
N ASP A 76 11.86 0.45 -8.30
CA ASP A 76 11.14 -0.78 -7.94
C ASP A 76 11.31 -1.10 -6.46
N GLY A 77 10.21 -1.52 -5.84
CA GLY A 77 10.27 -2.22 -4.56
C GLY A 77 10.94 -3.58 -4.69
N SER A 78 11.26 -4.19 -3.57
CA SER A 78 11.77 -5.56 -3.52
C SER A 78 10.69 -6.52 -3.06
N TRP A 79 10.77 -7.79 -3.45
CA TRP A 79 9.93 -8.86 -2.94
C TRP A 79 10.02 -8.92 -1.42
N HIS A 80 8.88 -8.80 -0.74
CA HIS A 80 8.79 -8.84 0.71
C HIS A 80 7.41 -9.34 1.17
N ILE A 81 7.32 -9.71 2.41
CA ILE A 81 6.06 -9.86 3.13
C ILE A 81 5.94 -8.74 4.15
N ASP A 82 4.72 -8.43 4.51
CA ASP A 82 4.41 -7.52 5.62
C ASP A 82 4.35 -8.28 6.96
N ASN A 83 3.61 -7.75 7.94
CA ASN A 83 3.39 -8.47 9.19
C ASN A 83 2.56 -9.75 8.91
N PRO A 84 3.12 -10.96 9.11
CA PRO A 84 2.44 -12.21 8.78
C PRO A 84 1.18 -12.47 9.62
N PHE A 85 1.01 -11.77 10.74
CA PHE A 85 -0.17 -11.85 11.61
C PHE A 85 -1.19 -10.75 11.34
N GLY A 86 -0.95 -9.93 10.34
CA GLY A 86 -1.75 -8.78 9.96
C GLY A 86 -2.26 -8.85 8.53
N CYS A 87 -2.63 -7.69 8.05
CA CYS A 87 -3.09 -7.48 6.68
C CYS A 87 -2.72 -6.07 6.21
N THR A 88 -2.73 -5.90 4.89
CA THR A 88 -2.48 -4.62 4.25
C THR A 88 -3.70 -4.19 3.44
N PHE A 89 -4.15 -2.96 3.65
CA PHE A 89 -5.04 -2.26 2.75
C PHE A 89 -4.20 -1.22 2.00
N LEU A 90 -4.11 -1.37 0.68
CA LEU A 90 -3.31 -0.53 -0.21
C LEU A 90 -4.23 0.25 -1.15
N TYR A 91 -4.20 1.57 -1.05
CA TYR A 91 -4.98 2.48 -1.88
C TYR A 91 -4.09 3.11 -2.94
N TYR A 92 -4.54 3.10 -4.21
CA TYR A 92 -3.88 3.77 -5.34
C TYR A 92 -4.34 5.23 -5.40
N ALA A 93 -3.43 6.13 -5.05
CA ALA A 93 -3.77 7.53 -4.75
C ALA A 93 -3.60 8.49 -5.93
N ASN A 94 -3.06 8.05 -7.07
CA ASN A 94 -3.01 8.87 -8.27
C ASN A 94 -4.42 9.13 -8.79
N THR A 95 -4.67 10.32 -9.33
CA THR A 95 -5.99 10.72 -9.85
C THR A 95 -6.24 10.25 -11.28
N GLU A 96 -5.17 9.89 -12.00
CA GLU A 96 -5.23 9.24 -13.30
C GLU A 96 -4.12 8.21 -13.41
N TRP A 97 -4.33 7.17 -14.22
CA TRP A 97 -3.33 6.19 -14.60
C TRP A 97 -3.62 5.69 -16.00
N LYS A 98 -2.59 5.56 -16.85
CA LYS A 98 -2.76 5.16 -18.25
C LYS A 98 -2.12 3.82 -18.50
N GLU A 99 -2.69 3.06 -19.43
CA GLU A 99 -2.07 1.87 -19.98
C GLU A 99 -0.67 2.21 -20.49
N GLY A 100 0.31 1.34 -20.20
CA GLY A 100 1.72 1.57 -20.54
C GLY A 100 2.53 2.35 -19.50
N TRP A 101 1.88 2.96 -18.48
CA TRP A 101 2.62 3.57 -17.37
C TRP A 101 3.14 2.53 -16.36
N GLU A 102 2.76 1.25 -16.50
CA GLU A 102 3.17 0.17 -15.60
C GLU A 102 2.82 0.48 -14.13
N GLY A 103 3.74 0.25 -13.20
CA GLY A 103 3.52 0.61 -11.79
C GLY A 103 2.57 -0.33 -11.04
N ASN A 104 2.43 -1.56 -11.48
CA ASN A 104 1.55 -2.56 -10.88
C ASN A 104 2.01 -2.93 -9.45
N THR A 105 1.10 -3.45 -8.66
CA THR A 105 1.47 -4.22 -7.47
C THR A 105 1.54 -5.68 -7.85
N VAL A 106 2.69 -6.30 -7.69
CA VAL A 106 2.99 -7.67 -8.14
C VAL A 106 2.97 -8.61 -6.96
N PHE A 107 2.32 -9.75 -7.13
CA PHE A 107 2.12 -10.77 -6.10
C PHE A 107 2.65 -12.13 -6.57
N ARG A 108 3.01 -12.96 -5.61
CA ARG A 108 3.23 -14.38 -5.81
C ARG A 108 2.18 -15.16 -5.03
N ASP A 109 1.40 -15.98 -5.72
CA ASP A 109 0.40 -16.84 -5.08
C ASP A 109 1.09 -17.88 -4.20
N PRO A 110 0.79 -17.97 -2.90
CA PRO A 110 1.45 -18.89 -2.00
C PRO A 110 1.10 -20.37 -2.23
N LYS A 111 0.06 -20.66 -3.03
CA LYS A 111 -0.39 -22.04 -3.31
C LYS A 111 0.12 -22.55 -4.65
N THR A 112 0.07 -21.71 -5.69
CA THR A 112 0.42 -22.09 -7.07
C THR A 112 1.81 -21.64 -7.48
N ASP A 113 2.45 -20.76 -6.70
CA ASP A 113 3.71 -20.07 -7.01
C ASP A 113 3.64 -19.16 -8.26
N GLU A 114 2.46 -18.95 -8.82
CA GLU A 114 2.24 -18.10 -9.97
C GLU A 114 2.41 -16.62 -9.59
N ILE A 115 2.96 -15.86 -10.54
CA ILE A 115 3.09 -14.41 -10.40
C ILE A 115 1.92 -13.75 -11.13
N PHE A 116 1.24 -12.85 -10.45
CA PHE A 116 0.19 -12.00 -11.03
C PHE A 116 0.36 -10.56 -10.58
N SER A 117 -0.26 -9.64 -11.28
CA SER A 117 -0.17 -8.22 -10.96
C SER A 117 -1.53 -7.54 -10.95
N ILE A 118 -1.65 -6.50 -10.12
CA ILE A 118 -2.82 -5.65 -10.02
C ILE A 118 -2.46 -4.29 -10.61
N TYR A 119 -3.24 -3.87 -11.60
CA TYR A 119 -3.13 -2.54 -12.20
C TYR A 119 -3.52 -1.46 -11.16
N PRO A 120 -2.78 -0.33 -11.08
CA PRO A 120 -3.04 0.73 -10.12
C PRO A 120 -4.19 1.64 -10.57
N GLU A 121 -5.39 1.08 -10.69
CA GLU A 121 -6.59 1.83 -11.06
C GLU A 121 -6.80 3.02 -10.10
N PRO A 122 -6.94 4.25 -10.61
CA PRO A 122 -7.16 5.42 -9.77
C PRO A 122 -8.36 5.27 -8.84
N ASN A 123 -8.20 5.71 -7.59
CA ASN A 123 -9.25 5.65 -6.58
C ASN A 123 -9.74 4.22 -6.27
N SER A 124 -8.91 3.22 -6.50
CA SER A 124 -9.16 1.83 -6.10
C SER A 124 -8.26 1.40 -4.95
N ALA A 125 -8.59 0.28 -4.33
CA ALA A 125 -7.78 -0.30 -3.27
C ALA A 125 -7.77 -1.82 -3.36
N ILE A 126 -6.72 -2.40 -2.82
CA ILE A 126 -6.59 -3.85 -2.64
C ILE A 126 -6.37 -4.16 -1.17
N TYR A 127 -6.89 -5.30 -0.75
CA TYR A 127 -6.73 -5.82 0.59
C TYR A 127 -6.16 -7.23 0.52
N PHE A 128 -5.12 -7.51 1.31
CA PHE A 128 -4.46 -8.81 1.28
C PHE A 128 -3.80 -9.15 2.62
N PRO A 129 -3.66 -10.46 2.94
CA PRO A 129 -2.93 -10.92 4.12
C PRO A 129 -1.46 -10.49 4.10
N GLY A 130 -0.93 -10.12 5.26
CA GLY A 130 0.45 -9.63 5.36
C GLY A 130 1.54 -10.65 5.02
N ASN A 131 1.22 -11.94 5.01
CA ASN A 131 2.14 -13.02 4.64
C ASN A 131 2.22 -13.31 3.13
N VAL A 132 1.50 -12.56 2.29
CA VAL A 132 1.57 -12.70 0.83
C VAL A 132 2.80 -11.98 0.30
N LEU A 133 3.64 -12.70 -0.44
CA LEU A 133 4.85 -12.15 -1.06
C LEU A 133 4.48 -11.19 -2.19
N HIS A 134 4.99 -9.95 -2.14
CA HIS A 134 4.62 -8.90 -3.10
C HIS A 134 5.71 -7.84 -3.23
N TYR A 135 5.58 -7.00 -4.25
CA TYR A 135 6.33 -5.73 -4.37
C TYR A 135 5.55 -4.70 -5.20
N GLY A 136 5.88 -3.42 -5.03
CA GLY A 136 5.41 -2.35 -5.91
C GLY A 136 6.38 -2.15 -7.07
N GLN A 137 5.91 -2.34 -8.30
CA GLN A 137 6.65 -2.03 -9.51
C GLN A 137 6.76 -0.51 -9.67
N ALA A 138 7.91 -0.03 -10.08
CA ALA A 138 8.09 1.36 -10.49
C ALA A 138 7.26 1.66 -11.76
N PRO A 139 6.84 2.91 -11.98
CA PRO A 139 6.26 3.28 -13.26
C PRO A 139 7.29 3.23 -14.38
N SER A 140 6.81 3.11 -15.61
CA SER A 140 7.64 3.23 -16.82
C SER A 140 8.18 4.66 -16.96
N LYS A 141 9.19 4.84 -17.81
CA LYS A 141 9.76 6.16 -18.12
C LYS A 141 8.77 7.14 -18.77
N ASP A 142 7.63 6.64 -19.28
CA ASP A 142 6.60 7.47 -19.90
C ASP A 142 5.71 8.16 -18.88
N PHE A 143 5.81 7.76 -17.59
CA PHE A 143 5.19 8.47 -16.49
C PHE A 143 6.20 9.39 -15.80
N THR A 144 5.99 10.69 -15.88
CA THR A 144 6.91 11.69 -15.34
C THR A 144 6.57 12.17 -13.92
N GLY A 145 5.49 11.64 -13.35
CA GLY A 145 5.04 11.99 -12.00
C GLY A 145 5.53 11.01 -10.93
N LEU A 146 4.91 11.09 -9.76
CA LEU A 146 5.13 10.19 -8.63
C LEU A 146 3.99 9.17 -8.57
N ARG A 147 4.29 7.88 -8.77
CA ARG A 147 3.36 6.79 -8.47
C ARG A 147 3.15 6.74 -6.96
N THR A 148 1.94 6.98 -6.52
CA THR A 148 1.65 7.13 -5.10
C THR A 148 0.65 6.09 -4.63
N THR A 149 1.00 5.38 -3.57
CA THR A 149 0.10 4.47 -2.85
C THR A 149 0.03 4.86 -1.37
N ILE A 150 -1.11 4.62 -0.73
CA ILE A 150 -1.26 4.75 0.72
C ILE A 150 -1.48 3.37 1.30
N SER A 151 -0.62 2.98 2.24
CA SER A 151 -0.67 1.68 2.91
C SER A 151 -1.19 1.84 4.33
N TYR A 152 -2.23 1.09 4.66
CA TYR A 152 -2.65 0.81 6.02
C TYR A 152 -2.13 -0.58 6.38
N LYS A 153 -1.14 -0.65 7.27
CA LYS A 153 -0.70 -1.89 7.89
C LYS A 153 -1.52 -2.10 9.13
N LEU A 154 -2.26 -3.21 9.15
CA LEU A 154 -3.23 -3.53 10.18
C LEU A 154 -2.87 -4.88 10.80
N PHE A 155 -3.16 -5.04 12.07
CA PHE A 155 -3.05 -6.33 12.74
C PHE A 155 -4.38 -6.72 13.38
N LYS A 156 -4.61 -8.02 13.49
CA LYS A 156 -5.80 -8.58 14.10
C LYS A 156 -5.64 -8.53 15.62
N THR A 157 -6.49 -7.77 16.29
CA THR A 157 -6.54 -7.80 17.75
C THR A 157 -7.28 -9.06 18.16
N LYS A 158 -6.60 -9.96 18.87
CA LYS A 158 -7.29 -11.06 19.57
C LYS A 158 -8.07 -10.44 20.72
N TYR A 159 -9.35 -10.80 20.84
CA TYR A 159 -10.07 -10.53 22.07
C TYR A 159 -9.34 -11.24 23.21
N LEU A 160 -8.97 -10.49 24.24
CA LEU A 160 -8.53 -11.03 25.52
C LEU A 160 -9.73 -11.61 26.26
#